data_32154913bec278e4cc2186142d48846e
#
_entry.id   32154913bec278e4cc2186142d48846e
#
_cell.length_a   1.000
_cell.length_b   1.000
_cell.length_c   1.000
_cell.angle_alpha   90.00
_cell.angle_beta   90.00
_cell.angle_gamma   90.00
#
_symmetry.space_group_name_H-M   'P 1'
#
loop_
_entity.id
_entity.type
_entity.pdbx_description
1 polymer ?
#
loop_
_entity_poly.entity_id
_entity_poly.type
_entity_poly.pdbx_seq_one_letter_code
_entity_poly.pdbx_strand_id
1 'polypeptide(L)'
;CFINLADIDAQYDCPTSVNNALIYYNKVTYANQLINILSLRARPVEQTLKISFSREKIEERIKGIKDDWDKPAVDATVTLSGDEVVIIPATMGYQLDFEKTVKKTIDVLSEGNLQVTAAGQILKPGITSEVLAGIDSLLAEFSTTFDEGAVNRSHNIALASSTLNGCLVKQEEIFSLNKRLGPRLADTGYLLAPVFIGDHLDLDIGGG
;
A
#
# COMPACT_ATOMS: atom_id res chain seq x y z
N CYS A 1 -7.59 -13.35 4.82
CA CYS A 1 -6.81 -13.30 6.05
C CYS A 1 -7.74 -13.53 7.25
N PHE A 2 -7.29 -14.24 8.27
CA PHE A 2 -8.06 -14.53 9.47
C PHE A 2 -7.31 -13.97 10.69
N ILE A 3 -8.04 -13.31 11.59
CA ILE A 3 -7.56 -12.95 12.92
C ILE A 3 -8.17 -13.98 13.87
N ASN A 4 -7.33 -14.68 14.62
CA ASN A 4 -7.82 -15.58 15.65
C ASN A 4 -8.30 -14.76 16.85
N LEU A 5 -9.45 -15.09 17.42
CA LEU A 5 -10.01 -14.41 18.60
C LEU A 5 -9.04 -14.42 19.79
N ALA A 6 -8.26 -15.48 19.93
CA ALA A 6 -7.22 -15.58 20.96
C ALA A 6 -6.10 -14.54 20.79
N ASP A 7 -5.78 -14.16 19.55
CA ASP A 7 -4.72 -13.19 19.27
C ASP A 7 -5.08 -11.76 19.68
N ILE A 8 -6.37 -11.47 19.89
CA ILE A 8 -6.89 -10.17 20.29
C ILE A 8 -7.49 -10.18 21.71
N ASP A 9 -7.21 -11.24 22.48
CA ASP A 9 -7.78 -11.49 23.82
C ASP A 9 -9.32 -11.41 23.83
N ALA A 10 -9.96 -11.86 22.76
CA ALA A 10 -11.42 -11.81 22.68
C ALA A 10 -12.06 -12.83 23.62
N GLN A 11 -12.94 -12.36 24.47
CA GLN A 11 -13.70 -13.17 25.41
C GLN A 11 -15.17 -12.72 25.42
N TYR A 12 -16.07 -13.67 25.68
CA TYR A 12 -17.46 -13.30 25.87
C TYR A 12 -17.66 -12.64 27.25
N ASP A 13 -18.16 -11.43 27.25
CA ASP A 13 -18.54 -10.72 28.47
C ASP A 13 -19.96 -11.18 28.90
N CYS A 14 -20.00 -12.37 29.49
CA CYS A 14 -21.24 -12.95 29.97
C CYS A 14 -21.93 -12.08 31.04
N PRO A 15 -21.22 -11.50 32.03
CA PRO A 15 -21.86 -10.64 33.03
C PRO A 15 -22.60 -9.44 32.43
N THR A 16 -21.94 -8.70 31.51
CA THR A 16 -22.58 -7.57 30.84
C THR A 16 -23.74 -8.01 29.94
N SER A 17 -23.56 -9.11 29.22
CA SER A 17 -24.62 -9.65 28.36
C SER A 17 -25.86 -10.05 29.14
N VAL A 18 -25.70 -10.73 30.27
CA VAL A 18 -26.79 -11.09 31.18
C VAL A 18 -27.45 -9.84 31.78
N ASN A 19 -26.65 -8.87 32.21
CA ASN A 19 -27.18 -7.63 32.78
C ASN A 19 -28.02 -6.85 31.75
N ASN A 20 -27.57 -6.76 30.51
CA ASN A 20 -28.31 -6.14 29.40
C ASN A 20 -29.65 -6.86 29.14
N ALA A 21 -29.63 -8.18 29.14
CA ALA A 21 -30.85 -8.98 29.02
C ALA A 21 -31.83 -8.73 30.20
N LEU A 22 -31.30 -8.63 31.41
CA LEU A 22 -32.12 -8.31 32.60
C LEU A 22 -32.66 -6.88 32.56
N ILE A 23 -31.90 -5.89 32.12
CA ILE A 23 -32.35 -4.52 31.94
C ILE A 23 -33.48 -4.45 30.90
N TYR A 24 -33.31 -5.16 29.78
CA TYR A 24 -34.36 -5.27 28.76
C TYR A 24 -35.67 -5.85 29.36
N TYR A 25 -35.54 -6.88 30.17
CA TYR A 25 -36.63 -7.53 30.85
C TYR A 25 -37.31 -6.64 31.91
N ASN A 26 -36.52 -5.88 32.70
CA ASN A 26 -36.99 -5.07 33.83
C ASN A 26 -37.60 -3.71 33.42
N LYS A 27 -37.49 -3.30 32.16
CA LYS A 27 -38.09 -2.07 31.62
C LYS A 27 -39.63 -2.13 31.57
N VAL A 28 -40.23 -3.25 31.94
CA VAL A 28 -41.67 -3.47 31.82
C VAL A 28 -42.30 -3.51 33.19
N THR A 29 -43.46 -2.82 33.34
CA THR A 29 -44.24 -2.73 34.56
C THR A 29 -44.64 -4.13 35.08
N TYR A 30 -44.74 -4.32 36.41
CA TYR A 30 -45.04 -5.60 37.05
C TYR A 30 -46.25 -6.33 36.46
N ALA A 31 -47.30 -5.61 36.05
CA ALA A 31 -48.47 -6.20 35.41
C ALA A 31 -48.20 -6.84 34.06
N ASN A 32 -47.19 -6.33 33.32
CA ASN A 32 -46.80 -6.85 32.01
C ASN A 32 -45.69 -7.93 32.08
N GLN A 33 -45.08 -8.15 33.24
CA GLN A 33 -43.99 -9.15 33.38
C GLN A 33 -44.50 -10.57 33.14
N LEU A 34 -45.69 -10.92 33.65
CA LEU A 34 -46.30 -12.25 33.42
C LEU A 34 -46.65 -12.45 31.93
N ILE A 35 -47.18 -11.42 31.28
CA ILE A 35 -47.46 -11.45 29.83
C ILE A 35 -46.19 -11.60 29.04
N ASN A 36 -45.10 -10.92 29.45
CA ASN A 36 -43.82 -11.02 28.81
C ASN A 36 -43.16 -12.38 28.99
N ILE A 37 -43.22 -12.99 30.17
CA ILE A 37 -42.71 -14.36 30.39
C ILE A 37 -43.40 -15.34 29.44
N LEU A 38 -44.72 -15.24 29.31
CA LEU A 38 -45.47 -16.09 28.40
C LEU A 38 -45.19 -15.77 26.93
N SER A 39 -45.02 -14.49 26.58
CA SER A 39 -44.69 -14.06 25.22
C SER A 39 -43.27 -14.43 24.79
N LEU A 40 -42.28 -14.37 25.69
CA LEU A 40 -40.92 -14.82 25.45
C LEU A 40 -40.82 -16.33 25.21
N ARG A 41 -41.71 -17.10 25.83
CA ARG A 41 -41.79 -18.55 25.59
C ARG A 41 -42.35 -18.88 24.19
N ALA A 42 -43.23 -18.00 23.68
CA ALA A 42 -43.82 -18.12 22.34
C ALA A 42 -42.98 -17.42 21.25
N ARG A 43 -42.25 -16.36 21.60
CA ARG A 43 -41.40 -15.57 20.72
C ARG A 43 -40.09 -15.24 21.45
N PRO A 44 -39.08 -16.13 21.38
CA PRO A 44 -37.80 -15.88 22.02
C PRO A 44 -37.13 -14.63 21.42
N VAL A 45 -36.54 -13.80 22.28
CA VAL A 45 -35.77 -12.64 21.90
C VAL A 45 -34.31 -13.04 21.92
N GLU A 46 -33.66 -12.98 20.77
CA GLU A 46 -32.21 -13.21 20.67
C GLU A 46 -31.47 -11.99 21.19
N GLN A 47 -30.51 -12.21 22.06
CA GLN A 47 -29.61 -11.18 22.55
C GLN A 47 -28.20 -11.52 22.10
N THR A 48 -27.53 -10.55 21.45
CA THR A 48 -26.17 -10.70 21.02
C THR A 48 -25.25 -10.67 22.24
N LEU A 49 -24.36 -11.67 22.35
CA LEU A 49 -23.34 -11.68 23.38
C LEU A 49 -22.32 -10.58 23.13
N LYS A 50 -22.02 -9.83 24.19
CA LYS A 50 -20.95 -8.84 24.14
C LYS A 50 -19.58 -9.55 24.16
N ILE A 51 -18.66 -9.05 23.35
CA ILE A 51 -17.29 -9.52 23.28
C ILE A 51 -16.39 -8.40 23.83
N SER A 52 -15.54 -8.74 24.80
CA SER A 52 -14.44 -7.90 25.23
C SER A 52 -13.20 -8.29 24.43
N PHE A 53 -12.37 -7.33 24.07
CA PHE A 53 -11.15 -7.53 23.27
C PHE A 53 -10.14 -6.44 23.58
N SER A 54 -8.86 -6.69 23.27
CA SER A 54 -7.81 -5.67 23.36
C SER A 54 -7.72 -4.91 22.04
N ARG A 55 -7.91 -3.58 22.13
CA ARG A 55 -7.76 -2.68 20.99
C ARG A 55 -6.32 -2.69 20.48
N GLU A 56 -5.35 -2.67 21.37
CA GLU A 56 -3.92 -2.65 21.06
C GLU A 56 -3.54 -3.88 20.23
N LYS A 57 -4.04 -5.06 20.61
CA LYS A 57 -3.80 -6.30 19.88
C LYS A 57 -4.49 -6.32 18.51
N ILE A 58 -5.67 -5.72 18.40
CA ILE A 58 -6.33 -5.56 17.09
C ILE A 58 -5.47 -4.67 16.18
N GLU A 59 -4.97 -3.54 16.70
CA GLU A 59 -4.11 -2.62 15.95
C GLU A 59 -2.80 -3.32 15.51
N GLU A 60 -2.18 -4.07 16.40
CA GLU A 60 -0.96 -4.83 16.09
C GLU A 60 -1.20 -5.88 14.99
N ARG A 61 -2.29 -6.65 15.09
CA ARG A 61 -2.63 -7.66 14.07
C ARG A 61 -2.98 -7.05 12.73
N ILE A 62 -3.74 -5.96 12.71
CA ILE A 62 -4.09 -5.26 11.47
C ILE A 62 -2.84 -4.61 10.86
N LYS A 63 -1.89 -4.13 11.67
CA LYS A 63 -0.61 -3.63 11.18
C LYS A 63 0.19 -4.73 10.49
N GLY A 64 0.30 -5.90 11.08
CA GLY A 64 0.96 -7.04 10.43
C GLY A 64 0.29 -7.43 9.10
N ILE A 65 -1.06 -7.43 9.07
CA ILE A 65 -1.81 -7.68 7.83
C ILE A 65 -1.52 -6.59 6.78
N LYS A 66 -1.44 -5.34 7.19
CA LYS A 66 -1.11 -4.22 6.31
C LYS A 66 0.28 -4.39 5.69
N ASP A 67 1.28 -4.73 6.51
CA ASP A 67 2.66 -4.91 6.06
C ASP A 67 2.79 -6.06 5.02
N ASP A 68 1.98 -7.12 5.17
CA ASP A 68 1.92 -8.23 4.22
C ASP A 68 1.14 -7.92 2.93
N TRP A 69 0.13 -7.07 3.02
CA TRP A 69 -0.84 -6.83 1.95
C TRP A 69 -0.56 -5.58 1.13
N ASP A 70 0.05 -4.56 1.72
CA ASP A 70 0.36 -3.34 0.99
C ASP A 70 1.40 -3.62 -0.09
N LYS A 71 1.01 -3.40 -1.33
CA LYS A 71 1.88 -3.53 -2.49
C LYS A 71 1.75 -2.29 -3.35
N PRO A 72 2.85 -1.65 -3.73
CA PRO A 72 2.79 -0.54 -4.68
C PRO A 72 2.30 -1.04 -6.04
N ALA A 73 1.68 -0.16 -6.78
CA ALA A 73 1.46 -0.41 -8.20
C ALA A 73 2.81 -0.41 -8.92
N VAL A 74 2.96 -1.27 -9.91
CA VAL A 74 4.16 -1.33 -10.75
C VAL A 74 3.76 -0.94 -12.17
N ASP A 75 4.46 0.03 -12.70
CA ASP A 75 4.24 0.50 -14.07
C ASP A 75 4.63 -0.57 -15.11
N ALA A 76 3.94 -0.58 -16.23
CA ALA A 76 4.38 -1.34 -17.38
C ALA A 76 5.73 -0.82 -17.87
N THR A 77 6.59 -1.71 -18.31
CA THR A 77 7.91 -1.36 -18.86
C THR A 77 8.13 -2.05 -20.18
N VAL A 78 9.05 -1.50 -20.96
CA VAL A 78 9.50 -2.07 -22.22
C VAL A 78 10.90 -2.61 -22.05
N THR A 79 11.16 -3.80 -22.58
CA THR A 79 12.49 -4.39 -22.66
C THR A 79 12.72 -4.95 -24.05
N LEU A 80 13.98 -5.19 -24.40
CA LEU A 80 14.36 -5.88 -25.63
C LEU A 80 14.70 -7.33 -25.33
N SER A 81 14.21 -8.23 -26.16
CA SER A 81 14.60 -9.65 -26.18
C SER A 81 15.15 -9.95 -27.59
N GLY A 82 16.48 -9.85 -27.73
CA GLY A 82 17.08 -9.74 -29.08
C GLY A 82 16.66 -8.42 -29.72
N ASP A 83 16.10 -8.49 -30.93
CA ASP A 83 15.60 -7.33 -31.69
C ASP A 83 14.08 -7.09 -31.45
N GLU A 84 13.44 -7.91 -30.63
CA GLU A 84 12.02 -7.78 -30.37
C GLU A 84 11.72 -6.94 -29.14
N VAL A 85 10.75 -6.04 -29.27
CA VAL A 85 10.23 -5.24 -28.17
C VAL A 85 9.26 -6.10 -27.35
N VAL A 86 9.52 -6.25 -26.05
CA VAL A 86 8.68 -6.99 -25.12
C VAL A 86 8.13 -6.04 -24.08
N ILE A 87 6.80 -5.99 -23.95
CA ILE A 87 6.12 -5.22 -22.91
C ILE A 87 5.96 -6.10 -21.69
N ILE A 88 6.54 -5.65 -20.56
CA ILE A 88 6.30 -6.23 -19.25
C ILE A 88 5.04 -5.54 -18.69
N PRO A 89 3.96 -6.28 -18.43
CA PRO A 89 2.68 -5.68 -18.06
C PRO A 89 2.73 -5.02 -16.68
N ALA A 90 1.96 -3.96 -16.53
CA ALA A 90 1.73 -3.30 -15.25
C ALA A 90 1.00 -4.21 -14.27
N THR A 91 1.27 -4.02 -12.99
CA THR A 91 0.51 -4.67 -11.92
C THR A 91 -0.16 -3.65 -11.02
N MET A 92 -1.43 -3.95 -10.65
CA MET A 92 -2.15 -3.14 -9.68
C MET A 92 -1.53 -3.29 -8.30
N GLY A 93 -1.45 -2.19 -7.57
CA GLY A 93 -1.09 -2.19 -6.16
C GLY A 93 -2.32 -2.23 -5.27
N TYR A 94 -2.09 -2.47 -3.99
CA TYR A 94 -3.12 -2.48 -2.95
C TYR A 94 -2.59 -1.75 -1.73
N GLN A 95 -3.46 -0.98 -1.10
CA GLN A 95 -3.14 -0.29 0.14
C GLN A 95 -4.30 -0.41 1.12
N LEU A 96 -4.02 -0.96 2.29
CA LEU A 96 -4.99 -1.09 3.36
C LEU A 96 -5.13 0.24 4.11
N ASP A 97 -6.38 0.69 4.31
CA ASP A 97 -6.69 1.82 5.18
C ASP A 97 -6.73 1.32 6.62
N PHE A 98 -5.61 1.52 7.33
CA PHE A 98 -5.41 1.02 8.68
C PHE A 98 -6.49 1.53 9.65
N GLU A 99 -6.69 2.83 9.71
CA GLU A 99 -7.61 3.46 10.66
C GLU A 99 -9.06 3.00 10.44
N LYS A 100 -9.51 2.99 9.18
CA LYS A 100 -10.86 2.52 8.85
C LYS A 100 -11.03 1.03 9.11
N THR A 101 -9.99 0.22 8.89
CA THR A 101 -10.06 -1.22 9.14
C THR A 101 -10.13 -1.50 10.64
N VAL A 102 -9.29 -0.84 11.45
CA VAL A 102 -9.34 -0.93 12.92
C VAL A 102 -10.72 -0.54 13.43
N LYS A 103 -11.23 0.62 13.01
CA LYS A 103 -12.55 1.08 13.42
C LYS A 103 -13.66 0.09 13.07
N LYS A 104 -13.70 -0.37 11.82
CA LYS A 104 -14.70 -1.37 11.38
C LYS A 104 -14.60 -2.66 12.18
N THR A 105 -13.37 -3.11 12.48
CA THR A 105 -13.15 -4.33 13.26
C THR A 105 -13.73 -4.17 14.67
N ILE A 106 -13.46 -3.05 15.33
CA ILE A 106 -13.99 -2.76 16.66
C ILE A 106 -15.52 -2.68 16.65
N ASP A 107 -16.10 -1.96 15.67
CA ASP A 107 -17.54 -1.78 15.55
C ASP A 107 -18.23 -3.16 15.37
N VAL A 108 -17.75 -3.98 14.45
CA VAL A 108 -18.31 -5.31 14.14
C VAL A 108 -18.19 -6.28 15.31
N LEU A 109 -17.03 -6.31 16.00
CA LEU A 109 -16.85 -7.14 17.20
C LEU A 109 -17.74 -6.68 18.36
N SER A 110 -17.94 -5.37 18.52
CA SER A 110 -18.82 -4.81 19.55
C SER A 110 -20.29 -5.18 19.34
N GLU A 111 -20.69 -5.42 18.09
CA GLU A 111 -22.00 -5.94 17.71
C GLU A 111 -22.12 -7.47 17.86
N GLY A 112 -21.02 -8.15 18.20
CA GLY A 112 -20.97 -9.62 18.33
C GLY A 112 -20.79 -10.36 17.01
N ASN A 113 -20.47 -9.63 15.92
CA ASN A 113 -20.16 -10.23 14.63
C ASN A 113 -18.66 -10.53 14.53
N LEU A 114 -18.31 -11.56 13.75
CA LEU A 114 -16.93 -12.04 13.60
C LEU A 114 -16.37 -11.87 12.19
N GLN A 115 -17.16 -11.32 11.26
CA GLN A 115 -16.73 -11.11 9.88
C GLN A 115 -16.54 -9.63 9.59
N VAL A 116 -15.33 -9.25 9.21
CA VAL A 116 -14.97 -7.88 8.87
C VAL A 116 -14.40 -7.84 7.47
N THR A 117 -14.89 -6.90 6.66
CA THR A 117 -14.27 -6.57 5.39
C THR A 117 -13.29 -5.42 5.59
N ALA A 118 -12.01 -5.69 5.35
CA ALA A 118 -10.95 -4.68 5.43
C ALA A 118 -11.27 -3.50 4.48
N ALA A 119 -10.97 -2.30 4.93
CA ALA A 119 -11.02 -1.11 4.11
C ALA A 119 -9.67 -0.92 3.41
N GLY A 120 -9.70 -0.54 2.14
CA GLY A 120 -8.49 -0.29 1.38
C GLY A 120 -8.80 0.26 0.00
N GLN A 121 -7.75 0.54 -0.75
CA GLN A 121 -7.84 1.04 -2.10
C GLN A 121 -6.92 0.27 -3.04
N ILE A 122 -7.32 0.22 -4.30
CA ILE A 122 -6.49 -0.29 -5.38
C ILE A 122 -5.64 0.87 -5.89
N LEU A 123 -4.32 0.68 -5.93
CA LEU A 123 -3.38 1.62 -6.52
C LEU A 123 -3.23 1.27 -8.00
N LYS A 124 -3.47 2.26 -8.85
CA LYS A 124 -3.32 2.07 -10.29
C LYS A 124 -1.89 2.45 -10.71
N PRO A 125 -1.28 1.70 -11.63
CA PRO A 125 0.01 2.08 -12.21
C PRO A 125 -0.14 3.38 -13.00
N GLY A 126 0.92 4.17 -13.05
CA GLY A 126 0.99 5.41 -13.83
C GLY A 126 1.11 5.14 -15.33
N ILE A 127 1.79 4.04 -15.71
CA ILE A 127 1.97 3.60 -17.09
C ILE A 127 1.33 2.21 -17.22
N THR A 128 0.33 2.09 -18.07
CA THR A 128 -0.33 0.81 -18.36
C THR A 128 0.23 0.18 -19.64
N SER A 129 -0.03 -1.11 -19.84
CA SER A 129 0.40 -1.82 -21.05
C SER A 129 -0.20 -1.21 -22.32
N GLU A 130 -1.40 -0.65 -22.25
CA GLU A 130 -2.07 0.01 -23.38
C GLU A 130 -1.31 1.27 -23.82
N VAL A 131 -0.72 2.00 -22.88
CA VAL A 131 0.10 3.19 -23.19
C VAL A 131 1.37 2.80 -23.95
N LEU A 132 1.92 1.61 -23.67
CA LEU A 132 3.13 1.10 -24.31
C LEU A 132 2.86 0.29 -25.58
N ALA A 133 1.60 -0.05 -25.88
CA ALA A 133 1.23 -0.91 -27.02
C ALA A 133 1.65 -0.34 -28.40
N GLY A 134 1.93 0.96 -28.49
CA GLY A 134 2.44 1.58 -29.70
C GLY A 134 3.97 1.54 -29.87
N ILE A 135 4.69 0.98 -28.90
CA ILE A 135 6.15 0.83 -28.95
C ILE A 135 6.45 -0.58 -29.51
N ASP A 136 6.82 -0.66 -30.76
CA ASP A 136 6.96 -1.91 -31.51
C ASP A 136 8.35 -2.15 -32.07
N SER A 137 9.26 -1.16 -32.02
CA SER A 137 10.56 -1.25 -32.67
C SER A 137 11.64 -0.46 -31.95
N LEU A 138 12.88 -0.95 -32.01
CA LEU A 138 14.07 -0.22 -31.62
C LEU A 138 14.40 0.83 -32.68
N LEU A 139 14.42 2.10 -32.32
CA LEU A 139 14.73 3.19 -33.24
C LEU A 139 16.23 3.42 -33.36
N ALA A 140 16.96 3.38 -32.24
CA ALA A 140 18.40 3.55 -32.20
C ALA A 140 18.99 2.96 -30.91
N GLU A 141 20.24 2.52 -31.01
CA GLU A 141 21.06 2.09 -29.90
C GLU A 141 22.43 2.76 -29.98
N PHE A 142 22.96 3.17 -28.85
CA PHE A 142 24.30 3.69 -28.74
C PHE A 142 24.91 3.32 -27.38
N SER A 143 26.15 2.88 -27.37
CA SER A 143 26.84 2.53 -26.12
C SER A 143 28.17 3.27 -26.01
N THR A 144 28.54 3.63 -24.78
CA THR A 144 29.83 4.20 -24.44
C THR A 144 30.44 3.41 -23.31
N THR A 145 31.77 3.41 -23.27
CA THR A 145 32.54 2.80 -22.18
C THR A 145 33.12 3.86 -21.27
N PHE A 146 33.23 3.60 -20.01
CA PHE A 146 33.88 4.44 -19.02
C PHE A 146 34.73 3.60 -18.05
N ASP A 147 35.65 4.24 -17.33
CA ASP A 147 36.48 3.57 -16.33
C ASP A 147 35.66 3.32 -15.05
N GLU A 148 35.34 2.06 -14.77
CA GLU A 148 34.65 1.63 -13.57
C GLU A 148 35.45 1.88 -12.28
N GLY A 149 36.78 1.99 -12.37
CA GLY A 149 37.68 2.34 -11.26
C GLY A 149 37.43 3.77 -10.73
N ALA A 150 36.84 4.63 -11.54
CA ALA A 150 36.38 5.96 -11.10
C ALA A 150 35.06 5.87 -10.32
N VAL A 151 35.14 5.37 -9.09
CA VAL A 151 33.96 4.95 -8.27
C VAL A 151 32.86 6.00 -8.19
N ASN A 152 33.20 7.25 -7.85
CA ASN A 152 32.19 8.32 -7.72
C ASN A 152 31.55 8.66 -9.08
N ARG A 153 32.31 8.67 -10.13
CA ARG A 153 31.79 8.87 -11.50
C ARG A 153 30.86 7.75 -11.91
N SER A 154 31.27 6.49 -11.68
CA SER A 154 30.47 5.31 -11.96
C SER A 154 29.13 5.35 -11.19
N HIS A 155 29.16 5.76 -9.92
CA HIS A 155 27.95 5.96 -9.12
C HIS A 155 27.04 7.04 -9.73
N ASN A 156 27.57 8.19 -10.10
CA ASN A 156 26.81 9.28 -10.71
C ASN A 156 26.17 8.86 -12.04
N ILE A 157 26.91 8.13 -12.88
CA ILE A 157 26.40 7.60 -14.15
C ILE A 157 25.27 6.61 -13.88
N ALA A 158 25.43 5.68 -12.95
CA ALA A 158 24.40 4.72 -12.59
C ALA A 158 23.12 5.40 -12.06
N LEU A 159 23.27 6.40 -11.20
CA LEU A 159 22.16 7.18 -10.67
C LEU A 159 21.41 7.95 -11.77
N ALA A 160 22.13 8.65 -12.64
CA ALA A 160 21.55 9.35 -13.78
C ALA A 160 20.85 8.39 -14.75
N SER A 161 21.48 7.26 -15.06
CA SER A 161 20.92 6.24 -15.94
C SER A 161 19.65 5.63 -15.37
N SER A 162 19.62 5.34 -14.07
CA SER A 162 18.41 4.81 -13.40
C SER A 162 17.24 5.80 -13.46
N THR A 163 17.52 7.11 -13.39
CA THR A 163 16.51 8.17 -13.49
C THR A 163 15.93 8.29 -14.91
N LEU A 164 16.73 7.96 -15.91
CA LEU A 164 16.32 8.01 -17.33
C LEU A 164 15.67 6.71 -17.80
N ASN A 165 16.01 5.61 -17.18
CA ASN A 165 15.50 4.30 -17.57
C ASN A 165 13.95 4.26 -17.46
N GLY A 166 13.30 3.74 -18.50
CA GLY A 166 11.84 3.70 -18.59
C GLY A 166 11.17 5.05 -18.83
N CYS A 167 11.94 6.11 -19.13
CA CYS A 167 11.37 7.42 -19.44
C CYS A 167 10.57 7.37 -20.75
N LEU A 168 9.28 7.62 -20.66
CA LEU A 168 8.38 7.70 -21.81
C LEU A 168 8.30 9.14 -22.33
N VAL A 169 8.57 9.31 -23.61
CA VAL A 169 8.47 10.59 -24.31
C VAL A 169 7.35 10.46 -25.34
N LYS A 170 6.34 11.32 -25.26
CA LYS A 170 5.22 11.31 -26.18
C LYS A 170 5.60 11.98 -27.49
N GLN A 171 4.86 11.67 -28.54
CA GLN A 171 5.01 12.36 -29.83
C GLN A 171 4.88 13.89 -29.63
N GLU A 172 5.80 14.64 -30.25
CA GLU A 172 5.90 16.11 -30.14
C GLU A 172 6.27 16.65 -28.74
N GLU A 173 6.57 15.80 -27.78
CA GLU A 173 7.04 16.21 -26.47
C GLU A 173 8.55 16.59 -26.54
N ILE A 174 8.89 17.74 -25.93
CA ILE A 174 10.28 18.16 -25.79
C ILE A 174 10.90 17.45 -24.60
N PHE A 175 11.82 16.53 -24.86
CA PHE A 175 12.61 15.88 -23.81
C PHE A 175 13.74 16.81 -23.34
N SER A 176 13.78 17.09 -22.04
CA SER A 176 14.86 17.86 -21.41
C SER A 176 15.59 16.96 -20.39
N LEU A 177 16.81 16.57 -20.72
CA LEU A 177 17.68 15.78 -19.86
C LEU A 177 17.86 16.42 -18.49
N ASN A 178 18.19 17.71 -18.44
CA ASN A 178 18.42 18.42 -17.19
C ASN A 178 17.15 18.51 -16.32
N LYS A 179 15.98 18.70 -16.95
CA LYS A 179 14.70 18.70 -16.21
C LYS A 179 14.39 17.31 -15.63
N ARG A 180 14.73 16.25 -16.38
CA ARG A 180 14.48 14.86 -15.95
C ARG A 180 15.41 14.43 -14.83
N LEU A 181 16.69 14.72 -14.93
CA LEU A 181 17.69 14.41 -13.90
C LEU A 181 17.52 15.25 -12.63
N GLY A 182 16.97 16.46 -12.77
CA GLY A 182 16.89 17.41 -11.67
C GLY A 182 18.25 17.96 -11.25
N PRO A 183 18.30 18.64 -10.08
CA PRO A 183 19.56 19.16 -9.54
C PRO A 183 20.50 18.02 -9.15
N ARG A 184 21.74 18.11 -9.56
CA ARG A 184 22.81 17.16 -9.23
C ARG A 184 23.54 17.65 -7.98
N LEU A 185 22.99 17.34 -6.83
CA LEU A 185 23.47 17.77 -5.51
C LEU A 185 23.80 16.56 -4.62
N ALA A 186 24.50 16.80 -3.53
CA ALA A 186 24.84 15.75 -2.58
C ALA A 186 23.59 15.16 -1.89
N ASP A 187 22.58 15.99 -1.60
CA ASP A 187 21.31 15.58 -1.00
C ASP A 187 20.42 14.76 -1.96
N THR A 188 20.66 14.87 -3.28
CA THR A 188 20.02 14.02 -4.29
C THR A 188 20.85 12.77 -4.62
N GLY A 189 21.90 12.49 -3.85
CA GLY A 189 22.71 11.27 -3.94
C GLY A 189 23.89 11.33 -4.88
N TYR A 190 24.17 12.49 -5.52
CA TYR A 190 25.34 12.63 -6.38
C TYR A 190 26.61 12.84 -5.58
N LEU A 191 27.71 12.29 -6.07
CA LEU A 191 29.04 12.34 -5.47
C LEU A 191 29.96 13.31 -6.24
N LEU A 192 30.98 13.76 -5.54
CA LEU A 192 32.04 14.59 -6.13
C LEU A 192 32.84 13.78 -7.16
N ALA A 193 32.90 14.23 -8.40
CA ALA A 193 33.62 13.58 -9.46
C ALA A 193 34.14 14.61 -10.48
N PRO A 194 35.12 14.24 -11.35
CA PRO A 194 35.67 15.14 -12.34
C PRO A 194 34.60 15.67 -13.30
N VAL A 195 34.66 16.95 -13.58
CA VAL A 195 33.83 17.67 -14.54
C VAL A 195 34.66 18.68 -15.33
N PHE A 196 34.28 18.90 -16.58
CA PHE A 196 34.88 19.97 -17.36
C PHE A 196 34.17 21.30 -17.08
N ILE A 197 34.95 22.29 -16.63
CA ILE A 197 34.48 23.66 -16.42
C ILE A 197 35.31 24.55 -17.36
N GLY A 198 34.66 24.97 -18.45
CA GLY A 198 35.39 25.67 -19.51
C GLY A 198 36.39 24.77 -20.21
N ASP A 199 37.67 25.08 -20.06
CA ASP A 199 38.79 24.40 -20.70
C ASP A 199 39.65 23.52 -19.76
N HIS A 200 39.24 23.39 -18.49
CA HIS A 200 39.99 22.61 -17.51
C HIS A 200 39.09 21.60 -16.78
N LEU A 201 39.76 20.59 -16.25
CA LEU A 201 39.12 19.57 -15.43
C LEU A 201 39.12 20.02 -13.96
N ASP A 202 37.97 19.98 -13.32
CA ASP A 202 37.79 20.27 -11.90
C ASP A 202 36.92 19.19 -11.22
N LEU A 203 36.70 19.31 -9.95
CA LEU A 203 35.83 18.40 -9.18
C LEU A 203 34.56 19.13 -8.79
N ASP A 204 33.41 18.54 -9.17
CA ASP A 204 32.11 19.04 -8.76
C ASP A 204 31.14 17.89 -8.47
N ILE A 205 30.08 18.18 -7.70
CA ILE A 205 29.04 17.20 -7.40
C ILE A 205 28.27 16.87 -8.67
N GLY A 206 28.12 15.57 -8.94
CA GLY A 206 27.40 15.11 -10.13
C GLY A 206 28.23 15.13 -11.41
N GLY A 207 29.55 15.30 -11.30
CA GLY A 207 30.46 15.08 -12.41
C GLY A 207 30.35 13.64 -12.92
N GLY A 208 30.42 13.46 -14.27
CA GLY A 208 30.24 12.14 -14.89
C GLY A 208 30.35 12.15 -16.42
#